data_372ebe8f3f893e3712b9b022f231eee6
#
_entry.id   372ebe8f3f893e3712b9b022f231eee6
#
_cell.length_a   1.000
_cell.length_b   1.000
_cell.length_c   1.000
_cell.angle_alpha   90.00
_cell.angle_beta   90.00
_cell.angle_gamma   90.00
#
_symmetry.space_group_name_H-M   'P 1'
#
loop_
_entity.id
_entity.type
_entity.pdbx_description
1 polymer ?
#
loop_
_entity_poly.entity_id
_entity_poly.type
_entity_poly.pdbx_seq_one_letter_code
_entity_poly.pdbx_strand_id
1 'polypeptide(L)'
;ILDISDLSTPKMVSSLNTSPAFPHPTHTCLAMPSKQKGRDVLLVADEDVAKLWECEPAFCWVYDISNEVCPIPISTYQVPGLNMDGSPQPPMTGCHQPSERIEGSIVPFAWFAQGMRLVDFSDPYQPNEVGHFIPDTPSGSSGVSSNDVTIDDRGLIYLLDRQQGLDIIETSLL
;
A
#
# COMPACT_ATOMS: atom_id res chain seq x y z
N ILE A 1 7.06 -15.09 7.14
CA ILE A 1 8.33 -15.23 6.42
C ILE A 1 8.64 -16.70 6.28
N LEU A 2 9.02 -17.12 5.08
CA LEU A 2 9.46 -18.49 4.77
C LEU A 2 10.90 -18.47 4.27
N ASP A 3 11.73 -19.37 4.77
CA ASP A 3 13.02 -19.71 4.17
C ASP A 3 12.77 -20.67 3.01
N ILE A 4 13.09 -20.24 1.80
CA ILE A 4 12.95 -20.98 0.54
C ILE A 4 14.32 -21.28 -0.09
N SER A 5 15.39 -21.26 0.68
CA SER A 5 16.73 -21.63 0.19
C SER A 5 16.78 -23.07 -0.34
N ASP A 6 15.92 -23.93 0.18
CA ASP A 6 15.61 -25.25 -0.39
C ASP A 6 14.11 -25.28 -0.74
N LEU A 7 13.79 -25.15 -2.04
CA LEU A 7 12.41 -25.17 -2.54
C LEU A 7 11.67 -26.47 -2.28
N SER A 8 12.37 -27.57 -2.04
CA SER A 8 11.74 -28.86 -1.73
C SER A 8 11.29 -28.97 -0.27
N THR A 9 11.86 -28.15 0.61
CA THR A 9 11.59 -28.16 2.06
C THR A 9 11.54 -26.74 2.63
N PRO A 10 10.54 -25.91 2.24
CA PRO A 10 10.37 -24.56 2.80
C PRO A 10 10.19 -24.61 4.31
N LYS A 11 10.81 -23.66 5.03
CA LYS A 11 10.74 -23.58 6.49
C LYS A 11 10.08 -22.29 6.93
N MET A 12 9.17 -22.38 7.90
CA MET A 12 8.60 -21.21 8.55
C MET A 12 9.68 -20.53 9.41
N VAL A 13 10.00 -19.27 9.11
CA VAL A 13 10.88 -18.41 9.92
C VAL A 13 10.06 -17.65 10.95
N SER A 14 8.97 -16.99 10.50
CA SER A 14 8.06 -16.29 11.39
C SER A 14 6.67 -16.17 10.76
N SER A 15 5.67 -15.94 11.61
CA SER A 15 4.30 -15.67 11.22
C SER A 15 3.70 -14.63 12.16
N LEU A 16 2.92 -13.71 11.60
CA LEU A 16 2.20 -12.69 12.36
C LEU A 16 0.77 -12.63 11.87
N ASN A 17 -0.17 -12.51 12.81
CA ASN A 17 -1.59 -12.35 12.52
C ASN A 17 -2.13 -11.12 13.25
N THR A 18 -2.62 -10.15 12.51
CA THR A 18 -3.20 -8.92 13.04
C THR A 18 -4.70 -9.03 13.35
N SER A 19 -5.37 -10.05 12.79
CA SER A 19 -6.79 -10.33 13.04
C SER A 19 -6.99 -10.96 14.45
N PRO A 20 -8.13 -10.70 15.13
CA PRO A 20 -9.31 -9.99 14.69
C PRO A 20 -9.31 -8.48 14.95
N ALA A 21 -8.30 -7.91 15.62
CA ALA A 21 -8.28 -6.49 15.95
C ALA A 21 -8.27 -5.59 14.70
N PHE A 22 -7.61 -6.08 13.63
CA PHE A 22 -7.58 -5.45 12.31
C PHE A 22 -8.19 -6.44 11.31
N PRO A 23 -9.47 -6.26 10.94
CA PRO A 23 -10.23 -7.30 10.25
C PRO A 23 -9.98 -7.37 8.74
N HIS A 24 -9.35 -6.37 8.14
CA HIS A 24 -9.06 -6.39 6.71
C HIS A 24 -8.02 -7.46 6.36
N PRO A 25 -8.21 -8.19 5.24
CA PRO A 25 -7.25 -9.19 4.83
C PRO A 25 -5.95 -8.54 4.35
N THR A 26 -4.82 -9.13 4.72
CA THR A 26 -3.53 -8.78 4.12
C THR A 26 -3.53 -9.18 2.65
N HIS A 27 -3.25 -8.22 1.77
CA HIS A 27 -3.24 -8.40 0.33
C HIS A 27 -1.83 -8.54 -0.23
N THR A 28 -0.95 -7.58 0.05
CA THR A 28 0.39 -7.51 -0.54
C THR A 28 1.45 -7.31 0.52
N CYS A 29 2.54 -8.09 0.42
CA CYS A 29 3.74 -7.96 1.24
C CYS A 29 4.94 -7.64 0.34
N LEU A 30 5.60 -6.51 0.56
CA LEU A 30 6.65 -6.01 -0.31
C LEU A 30 7.86 -5.54 0.50
N ALA A 31 9.00 -6.19 0.33
CA ALA A 31 10.25 -5.75 0.95
C ALA A 31 10.82 -4.54 0.20
N MET A 32 11.25 -3.53 0.95
CA MET A 32 11.97 -2.39 0.37
C MET A 32 13.29 -2.86 -0.23
N PRO A 33 13.68 -2.35 -1.42
CA PRO A 33 14.88 -2.81 -2.13
C PRO A 33 16.19 -2.45 -1.43
N SER A 34 16.14 -1.50 -0.52
CA SER A 34 17.28 -1.02 0.27
C SER A 34 16.87 -0.71 1.70
N LYS A 35 17.85 -0.67 2.60
CA LYS A 35 17.60 -0.31 4.01
C LYS A 35 17.10 1.12 4.14
N GLN A 36 16.05 1.30 4.95
CA GLN A 36 15.52 2.59 5.33
C GLN A 36 15.98 2.93 6.75
N LYS A 37 16.74 4.00 6.94
CA LYS A 37 17.41 4.33 8.21
C LYS A 37 18.16 3.15 8.84
N GLY A 38 18.80 2.32 8.00
CA GLY A 38 19.57 1.15 8.44
C GLY A 38 18.75 -0.08 8.79
N ARG A 39 17.42 -0.07 8.56
CA ARG A 39 16.50 -1.17 8.81
C ARG A 39 16.07 -1.85 7.51
N ASP A 40 15.94 -3.15 7.55
CA ASP A 40 15.24 -3.90 6.50
C ASP A 40 13.75 -3.76 6.75
N VAL A 41 13.03 -3.22 5.76
CA VAL A 41 11.64 -2.81 5.90
C VAL A 41 10.75 -3.65 4.99
N LEU A 42 9.61 -4.10 5.53
CA LEU A 42 8.54 -4.76 4.80
C LEU A 42 7.29 -3.87 4.86
N LEU A 43 6.74 -3.55 3.69
CA LEU A 43 5.43 -2.93 3.55
C LEU A 43 4.39 -4.03 3.44
N VAL A 44 3.32 -3.92 4.20
CA VAL A 44 2.22 -4.89 4.20
C VAL A 44 0.92 -4.12 4.02
N ALA A 45 0.34 -4.23 2.83
CA ALA A 45 -0.92 -3.58 2.50
C ALA A 45 -2.08 -4.51 2.81
N ASP A 46 -2.99 -4.07 3.66
CA ASP A 46 -4.29 -4.72 3.83
C ASP A 46 -5.26 -4.22 2.75
N GLU A 47 -6.16 -5.08 2.28
CA GLU A 47 -7.17 -4.72 1.28
C GLU A 47 -8.45 -4.23 1.92
N ASP A 48 -8.94 -3.06 1.48
CA ASP A 48 -10.25 -2.57 1.88
C ASP A 48 -11.36 -3.38 1.20
N VAL A 49 -12.09 -4.16 1.97
CA VAL A 49 -13.17 -5.01 1.45
C VAL A 49 -14.53 -4.48 1.88
N ALA A 50 -15.45 -4.36 0.91
CA ALA A 50 -16.76 -3.74 1.05
C ALA A 50 -17.62 -4.27 2.22
N LYS A 51 -17.37 -5.49 2.69
CA LYS A 51 -18.12 -6.07 3.82
C LYS A 51 -17.74 -5.52 5.18
N LEU A 52 -16.65 -4.75 5.25
CA LEU A 52 -16.09 -4.22 6.50
C LEU A 52 -16.22 -2.70 6.59
N TRP A 53 -17.15 -2.08 5.88
CA TRP A 53 -17.35 -0.62 5.86
C TRP A 53 -17.64 0.01 7.23
N GLU A 54 -18.06 -0.78 8.20
CA GLU A 54 -18.26 -0.32 9.58
C GLU A 54 -16.96 -0.28 10.40
N CYS A 55 -15.85 -0.76 9.80
CA CYS A 55 -14.51 -0.70 10.37
C CYS A 55 -13.73 0.47 9.78
N GLU A 56 -12.64 0.87 10.44
CA GLU A 56 -11.67 1.79 9.85
C GLU A 56 -11.17 1.24 8.52
N PRO A 57 -10.94 2.09 7.50
CA PRO A 57 -10.44 1.64 6.20
C PRO A 57 -9.11 0.89 6.32
N ALA A 58 -8.89 -0.06 5.41
CA ALA A 58 -7.62 -0.75 5.31
C ALA A 58 -6.46 0.20 5.04
N PHE A 59 -5.29 -0.13 5.56
CA PHE A 59 -4.10 0.70 5.48
C PHE A 59 -2.83 -0.13 5.22
N CYS A 60 -1.70 0.55 5.07
CA CYS A 60 -0.39 -0.09 4.92
C CYS A 60 0.34 -0.13 6.26
N TRP A 61 0.74 -1.31 6.68
CA TRP A 61 1.67 -1.53 7.78
C TRP A 61 3.11 -1.39 7.32
N VAL A 62 3.96 -0.89 8.20
CA VAL A 62 5.41 -0.86 8.03
C VAL A 62 6.05 -1.72 9.11
N TYR A 63 6.74 -2.78 8.70
CA TYR A 63 7.43 -3.69 9.62
C TYR A 63 8.94 -3.53 9.49
N ASP A 64 9.63 -3.52 10.64
CA ASP A 64 11.07 -3.79 10.69
C ASP A 64 11.26 -5.31 10.66
N ILE A 65 11.92 -5.80 9.62
CA ILE A 65 12.27 -7.20 9.42
C ILE A 65 13.79 -7.45 9.52
N SER A 66 14.55 -6.51 10.09
CA SER A 66 16.01 -6.71 10.31
C SER A 66 16.31 -7.93 11.14
N ASN A 67 15.33 -8.40 11.92
CA ASN A 67 15.29 -9.72 12.52
C ASN A 67 14.07 -10.48 12.01
N GLU A 68 14.24 -11.30 10.98
CA GLU A 68 13.18 -12.05 10.33
C GLU A 68 12.43 -13.02 11.25
N VAL A 69 13.04 -13.45 12.35
CA VAL A 69 12.39 -14.31 13.35
C VAL A 69 11.36 -13.55 14.18
N CYS A 70 11.52 -12.23 14.29
CA CYS A 70 10.64 -11.37 15.09
C CYS A 70 10.33 -10.05 14.33
N PRO A 71 9.49 -10.08 13.29
CA PRO A 71 9.01 -8.86 12.62
C PRO A 71 8.29 -7.94 13.60
N ILE A 72 8.58 -6.64 13.56
CA ILE A 72 8.00 -5.67 14.48
C ILE A 72 7.27 -4.60 13.67
N PRO A 73 5.96 -4.36 13.89
CA PRO A 73 5.28 -3.21 13.29
C PRO A 73 5.84 -1.92 13.91
N ILE A 74 6.33 -1.00 13.07
CA ILE A 74 6.98 0.23 13.52
C ILE A 74 6.18 1.48 13.18
N SER A 75 5.32 1.41 12.16
CA SER A 75 4.40 2.48 11.79
C SER A 75 3.30 1.97 10.86
N THR A 76 2.39 2.86 10.49
CA THR A 76 1.38 2.65 9.45
C THR A 76 1.34 3.87 8.54
N TYR A 77 0.89 3.67 7.28
CA TYR A 77 0.47 4.77 6.44
C TYR A 77 -1.02 4.64 6.11
N GLN A 78 -1.75 5.74 6.29
CA GLN A 78 -3.17 5.89 5.98
C GLN A 78 -3.37 7.19 5.20
N VAL A 79 -4.39 7.25 4.36
CA VAL A 79 -4.71 8.51 3.66
C VAL A 79 -5.18 9.55 4.67
N PRO A 80 -4.54 10.74 4.73
CA PRO A 80 -4.88 11.75 5.71
C PRO A 80 -6.30 12.31 5.53
N GLY A 81 -6.93 12.71 6.64
CA GLY A 81 -8.17 13.47 6.64
C GLY A 81 -9.44 12.68 6.35
N LEU A 82 -9.35 11.38 6.13
CA LEU A 82 -10.54 10.55 5.98
C LEU A 82 -11.34 10.52 7.29
N ASN A 83 -12.62 10.94 7.23
CA ASN A 83 -13.54 11.04 8.36
C ASN A 83 -13.10 11.94 9.54
N MET A 84 -11.98 12.65 9.45
CA MET A 84 -11.54 13.54 10.52
C MET A 84 -12.46 14.75 10.72
N ASP A 85 -13.24 15.10 9.70
CA ASP A 85 -14.26 16.15 9.72
C ASP A 85 -15.69 15.62 9.98
N GLY A 86 -15.82 14.29 10.19
CA GLY A 86 -17.09 13.61 10.37
C GLY A 86 -17.89 13.40 9.07
N SER A 87 -17.30 13.69 7.92
CA SER A 87 -17.95 13.40 6.64
C SER A 87 -18.00 11.89 6.36
N PRO A 88 -19.04 11.39 5.66
CA PRO A 88 -19.07 10.00 5.25
C PRO A 88 -17.99 9.73 4.21
N GLN A 89 -17.25 8.64 4.38
CA GLN A 89 -16.29 8.18 3.39
C GLN A 89 -16.99 7.50 2.20
N PRO A 90 -16.44 7.61 0.99
CA PRO A 90 -16.85 6.74 -0.10
C PRO A 90 -16.64 5.28 0.25
N PRO A 91 -17.49 4.35 -0.23
CA PRO A 91 -17.21 2.93 -0.11
C PRO A 91 -15.84 2.57 -0.70
N MET A 92 -15.13 1.64 -0.08
CA MET A 92 -13.81 1.19 -0.52
C MET A 92 -12.80 2.36 -0.63
N THR A 93 -12.62 3.08 0.46
CA THR A 93 -11.73 4.25 0.52
C THR A 93 -10.34 3.91 1.06
N GLY A 94 -10.09 2.67 1.47
CA GLY A 94 -8.84 2.22 2.04
C GLY A 94 -7.81 1.73 1.02
N CYS A 95 -6.75 1.13 1.54
CA CYS A 95 -5.62 0.63 0.78
C CYS A 95 -6.00 -0.57 -0.09
N HIS A 96 -5.27 -0.77 -1.18
CA HIS A 96 -5.28 -2.02 -1.92
C HIS A 96 -3.86 -2.54 -2.18
N GLN A 97 -3.07 -1.87 -3.04
CA GLN A 97 -1.83 -2.44 -3.52
C GLN A 97 -0.73 -1.40 -3.76
N PRO A 98 0.49 -1.60 -3.21
CA PRO A 98 1.68 -0.89 -3.64
C PRO A 98 2.18 -1.40 -4.98
N SER A 99 2.94 -0.58 -5.71
CA SER A 99 3.72 -1.03 -6.84
C SER A 99 4.70 -2.13 -6.41
N GLU A 100 4.68 -3.27 -7.09
CA GLU A 100 5.64 -4.35 -6.85
C GLU A 100 7.06 -3.96 -7.26
N ARG A 101 7.18 -2.97 -8.15
CA ARG A 101 8.45 -2.37 -8.52
C ARG A 101 8.66 -1.11 -7.69
N ILE A 102 9.76 -1.09 -6.93
CA ILE A 102 10.16 0.04 -6.11
C ILE A 102 11.54 0.50 -6.55
N GLU A 103 11.69 1.82 -6.76
CA GLU A 103 12.96 2.47 -6.97
C GLU A 103 13.16 3.54 -5.87
N GLY A 104 14.22 3.40 -5.07
CA GLY A 104 14.47 4.31 -3.95
C GLY A 104 13.55 4.09 -2.74
N SER A 105 13.00 5.16 -2.19
CA SER A 105 12.16 5.15 -0.98
C SER A 105 10.69 5.52 -1.24
N ILE A 106 10.39 6.06 -2.43
CA ILE A 106 9.03 6.49 -2.79
C ILE A 106 8.30 5.34 -3.46
N VAL A 107 7.13 5.00 -2.93
CA VAL A 107 6.32 3.87 -3.40
C VAL A 107 4.94 4.38 -3.82
N PRO A 108 4.52 4.13 -5.07
CA PRO A 108 3.14 4.35 -5.48
C PRO A 108 2.23 3.27 -4.92
N PHE A 109 1.03 3.67 -4.50
CA PHE A 109 -0.05 2.79 -4.05
C PHE A 109 -1.31 3.04 -4.87
N ALA A 110 -2.02 1.98 -5.25
CA ALA A 110 -3.42 2.05 -5.61
C ALA A 110 -4.26 2.03 -4.31
N TRP A 111 -5.16 3.03 -4.17
CA TRP A 111 -5.90 3.28 -2.94
C TRP A 111 -7.40 3.42 -3.22
N PHE A 112 -7.96 2.47 -3.92
CA PHE A 112 -9.37 2.40 -4.35
C PHE A 112 -9.99 3.77 -4.68
N ALA A 113 -11.01 4.21 -3.92
CA ALA A 113 -11.70 5.48 -4.16
C ALA A 113 -10.82 6.73 -3.96
N GLN A 114 -9.63 6.57 -3.41
CA GLN A 114 -8.66 7.66 -3.19
C GLN A 114 -7.57 7.75 -4.27
N GLY A 115 -7.68 6.97 -5.35
CA GLY A 115 -6.77 7.04 -6.49
C GLY A 115 -5.39 6.44 -6.20
N MET A 116 -4.35 7.08 -6.71
CA MET A 116 -2.96 6.74 -6.45
C MET A 116 -2.38 7.64 -5.36
N ARG A 117 -1.56 7.05 -4.49
CA ARG A 117 -0.77 7.76 -3.47
C ARG A 117 0.71 7.50 -3.68
N LEU A 118 1.53 8.54 -3.61
CA LEU A 118 2.99 8.44 -3.59
C LEU A 118 3.45 8.64 -2.15
N VAL A 119 4.09 7.63 -1.57
CA VAL A 119 4.48 7.64 -0.17
C VAL A 119 5.98 7.43 -0.04
N ASP A 120 6.67 8.36 0.63
CA ASP A 120 8.09 8.27 0.94
C ASP A 120 8.28 7.52 2.27
N PHE A 121 9.02 6.42 2.21
CA PHE A 121 9.43 5.58 3.34
C PHE A 121 10.89 5.77 3.74
N SER A 122 11.56 6.84 3.30
CA SER A 122 12.94 7.15 3.72
C SER A 122 13.07 7.23 5.25
N ASP A 123 12.00 7.67 5.93
CA ASP A 123 11.79 7.47 7.35
C ASP A 123 10.68 6.43 7.59
N PRO A 124 11.02 5.15 7.83
CA PRO A 124 10.01 4.11 7.98
C PRO A 124 9.19 4.23 9.28
N TYR A 125 9.60 5.09 10.21
CA TYR A 125 8.83 5.40 11.42
C TYR A 125 7.79 6.50 11.21
N GLN A 126 7.94 7.29 10.13
CA GLN A 126 7.06 8.41 9.79
C GLN A 126 6.88 8.47 8.26
N PRO A 127 6.20 7.49 7.64
CA PRO A 127 5.88 7.54 6.22
C PRO A 127 5.16 8.83 5.86
N ASN A 128 5.55 9.43 4.72
CA ASN A 128 5.03 10.73 4.32
C ASN A 128 4.46 10.69 2.90
N GLU A 129 3.22 11.11 2.71
CA GLU A 129 2.67 11.31 1.37
C GLU A 129 3.35 12.51 0.70
N VAL A 130 3.96 12.27 -0.46
CA VAL A 130 4.66 13.28 -1.25
C VAL A 130 3.91 13.68 -2.51
N GLY A 131 2.86 12.94 -2.87
CA GLY A 131 2.00 13.26 -4.01
C GLY A 131 0.82 12.30 -4.12
N HIS A 132 -0.16 12.69 -4.91
CA HIS A 132 -1.30 11.82 -5.24
C HIS A 132 -1.89 12.19 -6.61
N PHE A 133 -2.65 11.25 -7.16
CA PHE A 133 -3.44 11.45 -8.36
C PHE A 133 -4.78 10.71 -8.21
N ILE A 134 -5.87 11.42 -8.45
CA ILE A 134 -7.22 10.84 -8.44
C ILE A 134 -7.77 10.95 -9.86
N PRO A 135 -8.09 9.83 -10.53
CA PRO A 135 -8.67 9.84 -11.87
C PRO A 135 -9.95 10.67 -11.95
N ASP A 136 -10.17 11.36 -13.06
CA ASP A 136 -11.44 12.02 -13.33
C ASP A 136 -12.57 10.99 -13.41
N THR A 137 -13.72 11.33 -12.83
CA THR A 137 -14.88 10.44 -12.82
C THR A 137 -15.82 10.78 -13.99
N PRO A 138 -15.89 9.94 -15.04
CA PRO A 138 -16.85 10.16 -16.12
C PRO A 138 -18.29 10.19 -15.63
N SER A 139 -19.13 10.98 -16.31
CA SER A 139 -20.56 11.03 -16.01
C SER A 139 -21.20 9.65 -16.11
N GLY A 140 -21.85 9.21 -15.06
CA GLY A 140 -22.53 7.90 -14.97
C GLY A 140 -21.67 6.77 -14.47
N SER A 141 -20.39 6.98 -14.12
CA SER A 141 -19.58 5.97 -13.44
C SER A 141 -19.93 5.88 -11.95
N SER A 142 -19.56 4.77 -11.32
CA SER A 142 -19.74 4.54 -9.88
C SER A 142 -18.68 5.23 -9.00
N GLY A 143 -17.76 6.00 -9.60
CA GLY A 143 -16.66 6.67 -8.90
C GLY A 143 -15.30 6.06 -9.21
N VAL A 144 -14.27 6.55 -8.55
CA VAL A 144 -12.89 6.05 -8.65
C VAL A 144 -12.77 4.72 -7.91
N SER A 145 -12.05 3.77 -8.50
CA SER A 145 -11.72 2.48 -7.90
C SER A 145 -10.35 2.00 -8.40
N SER A 146 -9.32 2.74 -8.02
CA SER A 146 -7.93 2.45 -8.42
C SER A 146 -7.46 1.15 -7.81
N ASN A 147 -7.08 0.20 -8.67
CA ASN A 147 -6.87 -1.19 -8.29
C ASN A 147 -5.43 -1.62 -8.30
N ASP A 148 -4.64 -1.14 -9.25
CA ASP A 148 -3.26 -1.56 -9.42
C ASP A 148 -2.39 -0.42 -9.90
N VAL A 149 -1.09 -0.49 -9.60
CA VAL A 149 -0.13 0.53 -9.99
C VAL A 149 1.24 -0.09 -10.22
N THR A 150 1.95 0.38 -11.22
CA THR A 150 3.35 -0.02 -11.47
C THR A 150 4.17 1.12 -12.04
N ILE A 151 5.50 0.98 -12.03
CA ILE A 151 6.45 1.93 -12.60
C ILE A 151 7.27 1.24 -13.67
N ASP A 152 7.54 1.91 -14.79
CA ASP A 152 8.46 1.41 -15.82
C ASP A 152 9.90 1.95 -15.66
N ASP A 153 10.81 1.50 -16.54
CA ASP A 153 12.24 1.90 -16.53
C ASP A 153 12.48 3.40 -16.81
N ARG A 154 11.45 4.11 -17.22
CA ARG A 154 11.49 5.56 -17.50
C ARG A 154 10.98 6.39 -16.34
N GLY A 155 10.51 5.75 -15.25
CA GLY A 155 9.85 6.42 -14.13
C GLY A 155 8.39 6.79 -14.39
N LEU A 156 7.78 6.29 -15.48
CA LEU A 156 6.36 6.49 -15.74
C LEU A 156 5.52 5.55 -14.87
N ILE A 157 4.51 6.11 -14.22
CA ILE A 157 3.58 5.36 -13.39
C ILE A 157 2.35 4.99 -14.21
N TYR A 158 1.94 3.75 -14.14
CA TYR A 158 0.75 3.21 -14.76
C TYR A 158 -0.26 2.89 -13.66
N LEU A 159 -1.37 3.61 -13.62
CA LEU A 159 -2.45 3.40 -12.69
C LEU A 159 -3.63 2.73 -13.40
N LEU A 160 -4.04 1.57 -12.91
CA LEU A 160 -5.22 0.86 -13.39
C LEU A 160 -6.41 1.13 -12.46
N ASP A 161 -7.44 1.74 -13.00
CA ASP A 161 -8.71 1.96 -12.30
C ASP A 161 -9.81 1.08 -12.90
N ARG A 162 -10.64 0.46 -12.04
CA ARG A 162 -11.71 -0.46 -12.47
C ARG A 162 -12.82 0.24 -13.26
N GLN A 163 -12.97 1.55 -13.11
CA GLN A 163 -14.04 2.35 -13.71
C GLN A 163 -13.51 3.29 -14.80
N GLN A 164 -12.26 3.76 -14.64
CA GLN A 164 -11.67 4.80 -15.49
C GLN A 164 -10.72 4.24 -16.54
N GLY A 165 -10.21 3.01 -16.35
CA GLY A 165 -9.27 2.36 -17.25
C GLY A 165 -7.82 2.59 -16.82
N LEU A 166 -6.96 3.07 -17.72
CA LEU A 166 -5.53 3.20 -17.51
C LEU A 166 -5.09 4.65 -17.64
N ASP A 167 -4.45 5.16 -16.60
CA ASP A 167 -3.73 6.42 -16.62
C ASP A 167 -2.22 6.20 -16.68
N ILE A 168 -1.51 7.04 -17.43
CA ILE A 168 -0.05 7.10 -17.47
C ILE A 168 0.37 8.43 -16.90
N ILE A 169 1.12 8.39 -15.81
CA ILE A 169 1.43 9.55 -14.98
C ILE A 169 2.93 9.77 -14.97
N GLU A 170 3.35 11.00 -15.24
CA GLU A 170 4.73 11.46 -15.11
C GLU A 170 4.88 12.31 -13.85
N THR A 171 5.97 12.12 -13.12
CA THR A 171 6.31 12.89 -11.94
C THR A 171 7.80 13.15 -11.86
N SER A 172 8.20 14.26 -11.25
CA SER A 172 9.61 14.58 -10.95
C SER A 172 10.08 13.98 -9.62
N LEU A 173 9.25 13.16 -8.96
CA LEU A 173 9.56 12.58 -7.65
C LEU A 173 10.23 11.19 -7.74
N LEU A 174 10.19 10.57 -8.92
CA LEU A 174 10.77 9.26 -9.23
C LEU A 174 11.90 9.36 -10.23
#